data_7265dbb3da895b904c5ddf5e2cbd7fba
#
_entry.id   7265dbb3da895b904c5ddf5e2cbd7fba
#
_cell.length_a   1.000
_cell.length_b   1.000
_cell.length_c   1.000
_cell.angle_alpha   90.00
_cell.angle_beta   90.00
_cell.angle_gamma   90.00
#
_symmetry.space_group_name_H-M   'P 1'
#
loop_
_entity.id
_entity.type
_entity.pdbx_description
1 polymer ?
#
loop_
_entity_poly.entity_id
_entity_poly.type
_entity_poly.pdbx_seq_one_letter_code
_entity_poly.pdbx_strand_id
1 'polypeptide(L)'
;MPLMPKRVKFRKVSKGNRAGYATSGTELAYGEFGLKALTRGLLTATQIEACRVAINREMKRKGKLWIRVFPDKPITRKPIEVRMGGGKGNPEFWVAVVLPGKVLFEIGGVSEEVARECLRLAATKIGIHTKLVTRAGVKI
;
A
#
# COMPACT_ATOMS: atom_id res chain seq x y z
N MET A 1 1.78 -11.77 -9.80
CA MET A 1 2.63 -12.38 -8.79
C MET A 1 2.26 -11.84 -7.41
N PRO A 2 1.84 -12.69 -6.49
CA PRO A 2 1.43 -12.18 -5.18
C PRO A 2 2.62 -11.65 -4.40
N LEU A 3 2.45 -10.46 -3.83
CA LEU A 3 3.45 -9.88 -2.95
C LEU A 3 3.31 -10.50 -1.57
N MET A 4 4.36 -11.16 -1.11
CA MET A 4 4.41 -11.74 0.23
C MET A 4 5.87 -12.00 0.60
N PRO A 5 6.19 -12.08 1.90
CA PRO A 5 7.55 -12.43 2.30
C PRO A 5 7.91 -13.83 1.82
N LYS A 6 9.13 -14.00 1.35
CA LYS A 6 9.62 -15.32 0.92
C LYS A 6 9.81 -16.25 2.11
N ARG A 7 10.15 -15.69 3.26
CA ARG A 7 10.44 -16.45 4.47
C ARG A 7 9.96 -15.66 5.68
N VAL A 8 9.26 -16.32 6.61
CA VAL A 8 8.79 -15.68 7.82
C VAL A 8 9.23 -16.49 9.04
N LYS A 9 9.55 -15.78 10.11
CA LYS A 9 9.92 -16.40 11.36
C LYS A 9 8.68 -16.97 12.07
N PHE A 10 7.57 -16.25 11.99
CA PHE A 10 6.30 -16.67 12.58
C PHE A 10 5.19 -16.60 11.54
N ARG A 11 4.38 -17.65 11.46
CA ARG A 11 3.25 -17.71 10.50
C ARG A 11 2.13 -16.74 10.86
N LYS A 12 1.95 -16.53 12.14
CA LYS A 12 0.85 -15.70 12.66
C LYS A 12 1.41 -14.62 13.54
N VAL A 13 0.76 -13.45 13.53
CA VAL A 13 1.15 -12.33 14.38
C VAL A 13 -0.07 -11.81 15.11
N SER A 14 0.17 -11.11 16.23
CA SER A 14 -0.91 -10.47 16.97
C SER A 14 -1.53 -9.36 16.13
N LYS A 15 -2.83 -9.11 16.35
CA LYS A 15 -3.56 -8.08 15.66
C LYS A 15 -2.90 -6.71 15.82
N GLY A 16 -2.44 -6.41 17.03
CA GLY A 16 -1.72 -5.17 17.29
C GLY A 16 -2.59 -3.94 17.29
N ASN A 17 -1.93 -2.80 17.38
CA ASN A 17 -2.57 -1.49 17.41
C ASN A 17 -2.08 -0.64 16.25
N ARG A 18 -3.00 0.01 15.54
CA ARG A 18 -2.68 0.88 14.40
C ARG A 18 -2.84 2.35 14.74
N ALA A 19 -2.68 2.70 16.01
CA ALA A 19 -2.79 4.09 16.45
C ALA A 19 -1.54 4.88 16.05
N GLY A 20 -1.69 6.20 16.02
CA GLY A 20 -0.57 7.11 15.76
C GLY A 20 -0.41 7.47 14.30
N TYR A 21 0.72 8.08 14.01
CA TYR A 21 1.06 8.58 12.68
C TYR A 21 2.38 7.98 12.23
N ALA A 22 2.59 7.94 10.92
CA ALA A 22 3.84 7.44 10.36
C ALA A 22 5.00 8.36 10.76
N THR A 23 6.12 7.76 11.19
CA THR A 23 7.33 8.49 11.56
C THR A 23 8.43 8.32 10.54
N SER A 24 8.31 7.33 9.65
CA SER A 24 9.27 7.09 8.57
C SER A 24 8.51 6.81 7.27
N GLY A 25 9.21 7.01 6.15
CA GLY A 25 8.57 6.83 4.84
C GLY A 25 7.49 7.87 4.60
N THR A 26 7.66 9.07 5.13
CA THR A 26 6.68 10.15 5.02
C THR A 26 7.01 11.16 3.93
N GLU A 27 8.18 11.04 3.32
CA GLU A 27 8.61 11.95 2.27
C GLU A 27 9.01 11.18 1.02
N LEU A 28 8.95 11.86 -0.13
CA LEU A 28 9.39 11.27 -1.38
C LEU A 28 10.90 11.09 -1.36
N ALA A 29 11.37 9.90 -1.71
CA ALA A 29 12.78 9.57 -1.72
C ALA A 29 13.31 9.27 -3.11
N TYR A 30 12.50 8.68 -3.97
CA TYR A 30 12.93 8.19 -5.28
C TYR A 30 12.32 8.94 -6.44
N GLY A 31 11.02 9.24 -6.39
CA GLY A 31 10.30 9.85 -7.49
C GLY A 31 10.02 11.32 -7.27
N GLU A 32 9.38 11.92 -8.26
CA GLU A 32 8.99 13.32 -8.23
C GLU A 32 7.59 13.54 -7.71
N PHE A 33 6.76 12.52 -7.84
CA PHE A 33 5.35 12.55 -7.42
C PHE A 33 5.05 11.33 -6.58
N GLY A 34 4.08 11.44 -5.68
CA GLY A 34 3.72 10.32 -4.84
C GLY A 34 2.31 10.38 -4.32
N LEU A 35 1.85 9.25 -3.81
CA LEU A 35 0.55 9.11 -3.17
C LEU A 35 0.78 8.88 -1.68
N LYS A 36 0.25 9.76 -0.85
CA LYS A 36 0.45 9.72 0.59
C LYS A 36 -0.85 9.41 1.29
N ALA A 37 -0.81 8.53 2.28
CA ALA A 37 -2.00 8.15 3.04
C ALA A 37 -2.40 9.28 3.99
N LEU A 38 -3.70 9.56 4.06
CA LEU A 38 -4.27 10.53 4.99
C LEU A 38 -4.92 9.83 6.18
N THR A 39 -5.34 8.58 6.00
CA THR A 39 -5.97 7.79 7.05
C THR A 39 -5.22 6.48 7.23
N ARG A 40 -5.48 5.82 8.34
CA ARG A 40 -4.88 4.51 8.62
C ARG A 40 -5.71 3.41 7.99
N GLY A 41 -5.07 2.29 7.72
CA GLY A 41 -5.75 1.15 7.16
C GLY A 41 -4.79 0.03 6.82
N LEU A 42 -5.33 -0.98 6.16
CA LEU A 42 -4.57 -2.13 5.70
C LEU A 42 -4.67 -2.20 4.19
N LEU A 43 -3.52 -2.34 3.53
CA LEU A 43 -3.46 -2.56 2.09
C LEU A 43 -3.13 -4.01 1.82
N THR A 44 -4.02 -4.72 1.15
CA THR A 44 -3.77 -6.12 0.79
C THR A 44 -2.78 -6.20 -0.37
N ALA A 45 -2.12 -7.35 -0.49
CA ALA A 45 -1.20 -7.59 -1.61
C ALA A 45 -1.91 -7.43 -2.96
N THR A 46 -3.17 -7.84 -3.05
CA THR A 46 -3.96 -7.69 -4.28
C THR A 46 -4.25 -6.24 -4.61
N GLN A 47 -4.51 -5.40 -3.61
CA GLN A 47 -4.72 -3.97 -3.82
C GLN A 47 -3.45 -3.29 -4.32
N ILE A 48 -2.30 -3.63 -3.75
CA ILE A 48 -1.01 -3.08 -4.17
C ILE A 48 -0.73 -3.47 -5.62
N GLU A 49 -0.98 -4.71 -5.99
CA GLU A 49 -0.81 -5.18 -7.37
C GLU A 49 -1.76 -4.47 -8.33
N ALA A 50 -3.01 -4.27 -7.93
CA ALA A 50 -3.99 -3.55 -8.74
C ALA A 50 -3.54 -2.11 -9.00
N CYS A 51 -2.98 -1.45 -7.99
CA CYS A 51 -2.44 -0.10 -8.15
C CYS A 51 -1.26 -0.08 -9.10
N ARG A 52 -0.34 -1.05 -8.96
CA ARG A 52 0.82 -1.15 -9.85
C ARG A 52 0.39 -1.29 -11.30
N VAL A 53 -0.55 -2.16 -11.57
CA VAL A 53 -1.05 -2.39 -12.93
C VAL A 53 -1.72 -1.12 -13.49
N ALA A 54 -2.55 -0.46 -12.69
CA ALA A 54 -3.24 0.75 -13.12
C ALA A 54 -2.25 1.88 -13.45
N ILE A 55 -1.24 2.07 -12.61
CA ILE A 55 -0.23 3.11 -12.81
C ILE A 55 0.60 2.83 -14.06
N ASN A 56 1.10 1.60 -14.21
CA ASN A 56 1.92 1.25 -15.35
C ASN A 56 1.16 1.35 -16.67
N ARG A 57 -0.11 0.97 -16.66
CA ARG A 57 -0.95 1.06 -17.86
C ARG A 57 -1.13 2.52 -18.30
N GLU A 58 -1.40 3.40 -17.35
CA GLU A 58 -1.59 4.82 -17.65
C GLU A 58 -0.29 5.49 -18.09
N MET A 59 0.84 5.12 -17.51
CA MET A 59 2.15 5.65 -17.90
C MET A 59 2.61 5.12 -19.25
N LYS A 60 1.98 4.07 -19.76
CA LYS A 60 2.40 3.41 -21.00
C LYS A 60 3.86 2.98 -20.94
N ARG A 61 4.34 2.62 -19.76
CA ARG A 61 5.70 2.16 -19.48
C ARG A 61 6.80 3.22 -19.74
N LYS A 62 6.41 4.49 -19.80
CA LYS A 62 7.38 5.56 -20.05
C LYS A 62 8.06 6.09 -18.80
N GLY A 63 7.45 5.90 -17.65
CA GLY A 63 7.99 6.35 -16.40
C GLY A 63 8.47 5.21 -15.53
N LYS A 64 8.77 5.55 -14.27
CA LYS A 64 9.22 4.57 -13.28
C LYS A 64 8.35 4.67 -12.04
N LEU A 65 8.01 3.51 -11.48
CA LEU A 65 7.19 3.39 -10.29
C LEU A 65 8.00 2.76 -9.17
N TRP A 66 7.89 3.33 -7.97
CA TRP A 66 8.45 2.74 -6.75
C TRP A 66 7.30 2.47 -5.80
N ILE A 67 7.19 1.23 -5.36
CA ILE A 67 6.21 0.82 -4.36
C ILE A 67 6.88 0.92 -3.00
N ARG A 68 6.38 1.83 -2.14
CA ARG A 68 7.01 2.11 -0.84
C ARG A 68 6.47 1.27 0.31
N VAL A 69 5.46 0.46 0.06
CA VAL A 69 4.86 -0.42 1.08
C VAL A 69 4.99 -1.86 0.67
N PHE A 70 5.09 -2.74 1.66
CA PHE A 70 5.17 -4.18 1.41
C PHE A 70 4.19 -4.90 2.35
N PRO A 71 3.44 -5.87 1.85
CA PRO A 71 2.48 -6.62 2.67
C PRO A 71 3.18 -7.72 3.47
N ASP A 72 3.65 -7.36 4.65
CA ASP A 72 4.41 -8.26 5.50
C ASP A 72 3.64 -8.79 6.71
N LYS A 73 2.38 -8.37 6.89
CA LYS A 73 1.56 -8.82 8.00
C LYS A 73 0.55 -9.86 7.52
N PRO A 74 0.58 -11.08 8.07
CA PRO A 74 -0.41 -12.10 7.72
C PRO A 74 -1.72 -11.84 8.45
N ILE A 75 -2.83 -11.95 7.73
CA ILE A 75 -4.17 -11.86 8.29
C ILE A 75 -4.76 -13.27 8.31
N THR A 76 -5.27 -13.66 9.47
CA THR A 76 -5.85 -14.99 9.66
C THR A 76 -7.37 -14.92 9.59
N ARG A 77 -7.97 -16.01 9.14
CA ARG A 77 -9.41 -16.14 9.09
C ARG A 77 -9.79 -17.58 9.37
N LYS A 78 -10.86 -17.77 10.14
CA LYS A 78 -11.43 -19.08 10.33
C LYS A 78 -12.51 -19.31 9.29
N PRO A 79 -12.67 -20.56 8.79
CA PRO A 79 -13.79 -20.89 7.91
C PRO A 79 -15.13 -20.58 8.59
N ILE A 80 -16.13 -20.24 7.79
CA ILE A 80 -17.46 -19.89 8.29
C ILE A 80 -18.05 -21.03 9.14
N GLU A 81 -17.77 -22.28 8.79
CA GLU A 81 -18.32 -23.46 9.43
C GLU A 81 -17.64 -23.81 10.74
N VAL A 82 -16.50 -23.18 11.04
CA VAL A 82 -15.74 -23.49 12.25
C VAL A 82 -16.23 -22.64 13.41
N ARG A 83 -16.49 -23.29 14.54
CA ARG A 83 -16.92 -22.60 15.75
C ARG A 83 -15.80 -21.77 16.35
N MET A 84 -16.16 -20.79 17.15
CA MET A 84 -15.19 -19.97 17.88
C MET A 84 -14.43 -20.84 18.88
N GLY A 85 -13.16 -20.50 19.09
CA GLY A 85 -12.26 -21.27 19.93
C GLY A 85 -11.42 -22.23 19.11
N GLY A 86 -10.60 -23.05 19.77
CA GLY A 86 -9.73 -24.00 19.10
C GLY A 86 -8.50 -23.38 18.45
N GLY A 87 -8.12 -22.16 18.87
CA GLY A 87 -6.91 -21.51 18.42
C GLY A 87 -7.14 -20.49 17.29
N LYS A 88 -6.08 -19.84 16.88
CA LYS A 88 -6.11 -18.81 15.85
C LYS A 88 -6.24 -19.46 14.46
N GLY A 89 -7.03 -18.83 13.60
CA GLY A 89 -7.23 -19.33 12.23
C GLY A 89 -5.95 -19.36 11.41
N ASN A 90 -6.02 -19.93 10.22
CA ASN A 90 -4.88 -20.00 9.32
C ASN A 90 -4.64 -18.64 8.62
N PRO A 91 -3.38 -18.30 8.30
CA PRO A 91 -3.11 -17.14 7.48
C PRO A 91 -3.81 -17.29 6.13
N GLU A 92 -4.52 -16.25 5.71
CA GLU A 92 -5.27 -16.25 4.47
C GLU A 92 -4.67 -15.31 3.43
N PHE A 93 -4.27 -14.11 3.85
CA PHE A 93 -3.68 -13.14 2.95
C PHE A 93 -2.73 -12.22 3.71
N TRP A 94 -1.96 -11.46 2.95
CA TRP A 94 -0.94 -10.56 3.48
C TRP A 94 -1.35 -9.12 3.26
N VAL A 95 -1.05 -8.26 4.24
CA VAL A 95 -1.38 -6.84 4.18
C VAL A 95 -0.20 -6.00 4.64
N ALA A 96 -0.16 -4.76 4.15
CA ALA A 96 0.72 -3.72 4.67
C ALA A 96 -0.07 -2.85 5.63
N VAL A 97 0.49 -2.60 6.80
CA VAL A 97 -0.12 -1.68 7.77
C VAL A 97 0.26 -0.26 7.38
N VAL A 98 -0.76 0.58 7.18
CA VAL A 98 -0.55 1.96 6.74
C VAL A 98 -1.02 2.91 7.84
N LEU A 99 -0.15 3.83 8.22
CA LEU A 99 -0.48 4.91 9.16
C LEU A 99 -0.59 6.23 8.39
N PRO A 100 -1.36 7.21 8.91
CA PRO A 100 -1.45 8.50 8.25
C PRO A 100 -0.09 9.14 8.04
N GLY A 101 0.16 9.66 6.86
CA GLY A 101 1.43 10.29 6.50
C GLY A 101 2.37 9.40 5.71
N LYS A 102 2.09 8.11 5.60
CA LYS A 102 2.95 7.17 4.87
C LYS A 102 2.82 7.38 3.36
N VAL A 103 3.95 7.44 2.67
CA VAL A 103 3.97 7.46 1.20
C VAL A 103 3.81 6.03 0.70
N LEU A 104 2.82 5.81 -0.14
CA LEU A 104 2.49 4.47 -0.64
C LEU A 104 3.19 4.15 -1.95
N PHE A 105 3.16 5.08 -2.89
CA PHE A 105 3.74 4.92 -4.23
C PHE A 105 4.45 6.20 -4.63
N GLU A 106 5.51 6.05 -5.43
CA GLU A 106 6.22 7.17 -6.02
C GLU A 106 6.35 6.95 -7.52
N ILE A 107 6.27 8.02 -8.28
CA ILE A 107 6.39 7.99 -9.74
C ILE A 107 7.41 9.03 -10.17
N GLY A 108 8.19 8.70 -11.18
CA GLY A 108 9.12 9.64 -11.79
C GLY A 108 9.20 9.41 -13.29
N GLY A 109 9.78 10.38 -14.00
CA GLY A 109 9.99 10.26 -15.43
C GLY A 109 8.77 10.53 -16.30
N VAL A 110 7.72 11.14 -15.73
CA VAL A 110 6.51 11.50 -16.46
C VAL A 110 6.11 12.93 -16.12
N SER A 111 5.25 13.53 -16.94
CA SER A 111 4.76 14.88 -16.67
C SER A 111 3.81 14.87 -15.48
N GLU A 112 3.58 16.04 -14.91
CA GLU A 112 2.68 16.18 -13.77
C GLU A 112 1.26 15.71 -14.10
N GLU A 113 0.77 16.02 -15.31
CA GLU A 113 -0.57 15.62 -15.73
C GLU A 113 -0.73 14.10 -15.76
N VAL A 114 0.26 13.41 -16.33
CA VAL A 114 0.26 11.96 -16.37
C VAL A 114 0.35 11.38 -14.97
N ALA A 115 1.22 11.95 -14.12
CA ALA A 115 1.37 11.49 -12.74
C ALA A 115 0.07 11.66 -11.96
N ARG A 116 -0.62 12.78 -12.11
CA ARG A 116 -1.91 13.00 -11.43
C ARG A 116 -2.92 11.93 -11.81
N GLU A 117 -3.03 11.63 -13.11
CA GLU A 117 -3.98 10.64 -13.57
C GLU A 117 -3.62 9.23 -13.07
N CYS A 118 -2.33 8.88 -13.13
CA CYS A 118 -1.86 7.58 -12.63
C CYS A 118 -2.21 7.40 -11.15
N LEU A 119 -1.91 8.39 -10.34
CA LEU A 119 -2.14 8.30 -8.89
C LEU A 119 -3.61 8.39 -8.54
N ARG A 120 -4.40 9.14 -9.32
CA ARG A 120 -5.85 9.17 -9.15
C ARG A 120 -6.45 7.78 -9.37
N LEU A 121 -6.02 7.10 -10.43
CA LEU A 121 -6.50 5.76 -10.72
C LEU A 121 -6.07 4.77 -9.63
N ALA A 122 -4.84 4.89 -9.16
CA ALA A 122 -4.37 4.05 -8.06
C ALA A 122 -5.21 4.27 -6.80
N ALA A 123 -5.55 5.51 -6.49
CA ALA A 123 -6.34 5.81 -5.30
C ALA A 123 -7.72 5.16 -5.33
N THR A 124 -8.28 4.92 -6.51
CA THR A 124 -9.58 4.26 -6.62
C THR A 124 -9.52 2.77 -6.29
N LYS A 125 -8.33 2.17 -6.26
CA LYS A 125 -8.15 0.75 -6.00
C LYS A 125 -7.97 0.42 -4.51
N ILE A 126 -7.87 1.43 -3.67
CA ILE A 126 -7.61 1.24 -2.25
C ILE A 126 -8.67 1.97 -1.42
N GLY A 127 -8.88 1.49 -0.19
CA GLY A 127 -9.92 2.04 0.68
C GLY A 127 -9.41 3.09 1.66
N ILE A 128 -8.20 3.58 1.48
CA ILE A 128 -7.57 4.58 2.35
C ILE A 128 -7.66 5.93 1.66
N HIS A 129 -8.00 6.97 2.40
CA HIS A 129 -7.97 8.32 1.86
C HIS A 129 -6.52 8.73 1.61
N THR A 130 -6.24 9.27 0.44
CA THR A 130 -4.89 9.58 0.00
C THR A 130 -4.82 10.99 -0.56
N LYS A 131 -3.58 11.45 -0.72
CA LYS A 131 -3.29 12.77 -1.22
C LYS A 131 -2.09 12.69 -2.15
N LEU A 132 -2.16 13.43 -3.23
CA LEU A 132 -1.05 13.56 -4.17
C LEU A 132 -0.02 14.56 -3.61
N VAL A 133 1.25 14.19 -3.64
CA VAL A 133 2.33 15.06 -3.19
C VAL A 133 3.42 15.13 -4.25
N THR A 134 4.17 16.24 -4.26
CA THR A 134 5.31 16.40 -5.12
C THR A 134 6.58 16.52 -4.29
N ARG A 135 7.73 16.32 -4.93
CA ARG A 135 9.02 16.41 -4.25
C ARG A 135 9.26 17.80 -3.63
N ALA A 136 8.72 18.83 -4.25
CA ALA A 136 8.86 20.18 -3.74
C ALA A 136 7.96 20.48 -2.54
N GLY A 137 7.19 19.49 -2.08
CA GLY A 137 6.26 19.67 -0.98
C GLY A 137 4.99 20.41 -1.36
N VAL A 138 4.84 20.75 -2.61
CA VAL A 138 3.65 21.44 -3.09
C VAL A 138 2.51 20.45 -3.24
N LYS A 139 1.38 20.80 -2.65
CA LYS A 139 0.19 19.97 -2.75
C LYS A 139 -0.52 20.23 -4.06
N ILE A 140 -1.00 19.18 -4.64
CA ILE A 140 -1.73 19.28 -5.88
C ILE A 140 -3.19 18.88 -5.65
#